data_7a2275395c30bb88f1394553d19cf143
#
_entry.id   7a2275395c30bb88f1394553d19cf143
#
_cell.length_a   1.000
_cell.length_b   1.000
_cell.length_c   1.000
_cell.angle_alpha   90.00
_cell.angle_beta   90.00
_cell.angle_gamma   90.00
#
_symmetry.space_group_name_H-M   'P 1'
#
loop_
_entity.id
_entity.type
_entity.pdbx_description
1 polymer ?
#
loop_
_entity_poly.entity_id
_entity_poly.type
_entity_poly.pdbx_seq_one_letter_code
_entity_poly.pdbx_strand_id
1 'polypeptide(L)'
;ARQVECTINGIGERAGNAALEEIVMAMKTRNDLMPFKTGINTKLLSKASKVVSNATGFPVQFNKAIVGKNAFAHESGIHQDGMLKNRNTYEIMTPESVGVKQTSLVMGKHSGRHAFKDKLTDLGYMNITDDIIQTAFGKFKVLADKKKHVYDEDIAALVDDSLIKEDNVIILK
;
A
#
# COMPACT_ATOMS: atom_id res chain seq x y z
N ALA A 1 18.27 -30.45 -1.74
CA ALA A 1 19.01 -29.59 -0.82
C ALA A 1 18.31 -29.55 0.54
N ARG A 2 19.07 -29.44 1.62
CA ARG A 2 18.55 -29.30 3.00
C ARG A 2 18.84 -27.94 3.60
N GLN A 3 19.65 -27.16 2.94
CA GLN A 3 20.07 -25.83 3.34
C GLN A 3 20.12 -24.92 2.12
N VAL A 4 19.70 -23.68 2.29
CA VAL A 4 19.80 -22.61 1.30
C VAL A 4 20.54 -21.45 1.93
N GLU A 5 21.56 -20.94 1.26
CA GLU A 5 22.24 -19.69 1.62
C GLU A 5 21.57 -18.55 0.87
N CYS A 6 21.22 -17.51 1.60
CA CYS A 6 20.51 -16.35 1.07
C CYS A 6 20.75 -15.14 1.99
N THR A 7 20.40 -13.97 1.53
CA THR A 7 20.58 -12.74 2.29
C THR A 7 19.32 -11.91 2.34
N ILE A 8 19.15 -11.11 3.39
CA ILE A 8 18.05 -10.15 3.47
C ILE A 8 18.20 -9.12 2.34
N ASN A 9 17.13 -8.83 1.62
CA ASN A 9 17.09 -7.96 0.43
C ASN A 9 17.91 -8.48 -0.76
N GLY A 10 18.44 -9.68 -0.69
CA GLY A 10 19.31 -10.24 -1.72
C GLY A 10 20.66 -9.55 -1.82
N ILE A 11 21.12 -8.87 -0.76
CA ILE A 11 22.41 -8.16 -0.76
C ILE A 11 23.56 -9.15 -0.98
N GLY A 12 24.50 -8.81 -1.84
CA GLY A 12 25.68 -9.60 -2.15
C GLY A 12 26.56 -8.95 -3.21
N GLU A 13 27.65 -9.63 -3.53
CA GLU A 13 28.58 -9.18 -4.56
C GLU A 13 27.88 -9.16 -5.94
N ARG A 14 28.27 -8.22 -6.80
CA ARG A 14 27.79 -8.09 -8.20
C ARG A 14 26.26 -7.97 -8.30
N ALA A 15 25.58 -9.00 -8.79
CA ALA A 15 24.14 -9.06 -8.94
C ALA A 15 23.39 -9.39 -7.63
N GLY A 16 24.10 -9.65 -6.56
CA GLY A 16 23.56 -10.02 -5.26
C GLY A 16 23.36 -11.53 -5.09
N ASN A 17 22.70 -11.88 -4.01
CA ASN A 17 22.31 -13.25 -3.63
C ASN A 17 20.80 -13.47 -3.78
N ALA A 18 20.37 -14.71 -3.58
CA ALA A 18 18.96 -15.01 -3.41
C ALA A 18 18.39 -14.29 -2.17
N ALA A 19 17.22 -13.68 -2.31
CA ALA A 19 16.60 -12.93 -1.21
C ALA A 19 15.89 -13.87 -0.21
N LEU A 20 16.23 -13.76 1.07
CA LEU A 20 15.64 -14.54 2.16
C LEU A 20 14.12 -14.44 2.15
N GLU A 21 13.59 -13.23 2.08
CA GLU A 21 12.16 -12.94 2.10
C GLU A 21 11.40 -13.64 0.98
N GLU A 22 11.99 -13.71 -0.22
CA GLU A 22 11.37 -14.34 -1.38
C GLU A 22 11.32 -15.87 -1.22
N ILE A 23 12.41 -16.48 -0.74
CA ILE A 23 12.48 -17.93 -0.51
C ILE A 23 11.49 -18.33 0.58
N VAL A 24 11.49 -17.64 1.71
CA VAL A 24 10.62 -17.95 2.86
C VAL A 24 9.15 -17.80 2.48
N MET A 25 8.79 -16.73 1.78
CA MET A 25 7.41 -16.52 1.37
C MET A 25 6.98 -17.43 0.23
N ALA A 26 7.88 -17.84 -0.68
CA ALA A 26 7.61 -18.85 -1.68
C ALA A 26 7.25 -20.21 -1.01
N MET A 27 8.00 -20.65 -0.02
CA MET A 27 7.68 -21.86 0.75
C MET A 27 6.34 -21.76 1.48
N LYS A 28 6.01 -20.57 2.02
CA LYS A 28 4.77 -20.35 2.74
C LYS A 28 3.54 -20.30 1.82
N THR A 29 3.63 -19.63 0.69
CA THR A 29 2.51 -19.43 -0.25
C THR A 29 2.30 -20.62 -1.18
N ARG A 30 3.38 -21.36 -1.49
CA ARG A 30 3.37 -22.54 -2.35
C ARG A 30 3.66 -23.82 -1.58
N ASN A 31 3.08 -23.94 -0.38
CA ASN A 31 3.22 -25.15 0.44
C ASN A 31 2.67 -26.42 -0.27
N ASP A 32 1.80 -26.22 -1.25
CA ASP A 32 1.30 -27.27 -2.17
C ASP A 32 2.44 -27.92 -2.98
N LEU A 33 3.40 -27.11 -3.46
CA LEU A 33 4.54 -27.57 -4.25
C LEU A 33 5.82 -27.71 -3.45
N MET A 34 5.96 -26.92 -2.40
CA MET A 34 7.14 -26.86 -1.54
C MET A 34 6.77 -27.13 -0.09
N PRO A 35 6.51 -28.38 0.30
CA PRO A 35 6.05 -28.75 1.64
C PRO A 35 7.18 -28.69 2.68
N PHE A 36 7.99 -27.63 2.63
CA PHE A 36 9.09 -27.39 3.55
C PHE A 36 8.66 -26.41 4.64
N LYS A 37 9.25 -26.56 5.82
CA LYS A 37 9.01 -25.69 6.96
C LYS A 37 10.25 -24.89 7.32
N THR A 38 10.07 -23.66 7.71
CA THR A 38 11.11 -22.79 8.25
C THR A 38 10.66 -22.23 9.60
N GLY A 39 11.60 -22.01 10.51
CA GLY A 39 11.35 -21.35 11.80
C GLY A 39 11.35 -19.82 11.71
N ILE A 40 11.50 -19.24 10.53
CA ILE A 40 11.58 -17.79 10.36
C ILE A 40 10.21 -17.16 10.60
N ASN A 41 10.20 -16.15 11.49
CA ASN A 41 8.99 -15.35 11.72
C ASN A 41 8.78 -14.35 10.56
N THR A 42 7.88 -14.71 9.66
CA THR A 42 7.59 -13.90 8.46
C THR A 42 7.11 -12.50 8.77
N LYS A 43 6.44 -12.27 9.91
CA LYS A 43 5.98 -10.94 10.36
C LYS A 43 7.13 -9.96 10.67
N LEU A 44 8.37 -10.42 10.69
CA LEU A 44 9.53 -9.57 10.88
C LEU A 44 10.27 -9.26 9.57
N LEU A 45 9.87 -9.81 8.43
CA LEU A 45 10.57 -9.65 7.16
C LEU A 45 10.69 -8.18 6.73
N SER A 46 9.60 -7.43 6.74
CA SER A 46 9.61 -6.00 6.38
C SER A 46 10.46 -5.15 7.34
N LYS A 47 10.44 -5.49 8.64
CA LYS A 47 11.28 -4.82 9.63
C LYS A 47 12.77 -5.12 9.41
N ALA A 48 13.12 -6.39 9.19
CA ALA A 48 14.49 -6.81 8.91
C ALA A 48 15.02 -6.16 7.63
N SER A 49 14.22 -6.14 6.57
CA SER A 49 14.56 -5.44 5.32
C SER A 49 14.90 -3.96 5.54
N LYS A 50 14.08 -3.24 6.30
CA LYS A 50 14.33 -1.83 6.63
C LYS A 50 15.61 -1.63 7.45
N VAL A 51 15.84 -2.48 8.44
CA VAL A 51 17.06 -2.41 9.27
C VAL A 51 18.31 -2.59 8.40
N VAL A 52 18.33 -3.61 7.53
CA VAL A 52 19.46 -3.88 6.65
C VAL A 52 19.66 -2.74 5.64
N SER A 53 18.60 -2.25 5.03
CA SER A 53 18.65 -1.13 4.08
C SER A 53 19.24 0.14 4.73
N ASN A 54 18.81 0.46 5.96
CA ASN A 54 19.31 1.63 6.69
C ASN A 54 20.77 1.45 7.13
N ALA A 55 21.15 0.26 7.61
CA ALA A 55 22.51 -0.01 8.09
C ALA A 55 23.54 -0.04 6.95
N THR A 56 23.15 -0.50 5.77
CA THR A 56 24.06 -0.64 4.63
C THR A 56 24.03 0.56 3.69
N GLY A 57 23.02 1.43 3.77
CA GLY A 57 22.78 2.52 2.81
C GLY A 57 22.29 2.06 1.45
N PHE A 58 22.01 0.76 1.24
CA PHE A 58 21.44 0.24 0.01
C PHE A 58 19.91 0.28 0.06
N PRO A 59 19.25 1.19 -0.68
CA PRO A 59 17.80 1.26 -0.69
C PRO A 59 17.16 0.05 -1.40
N VAL A 60 16.06 -0.42 -0.85
CA VAL A 60 15.25 -1.47 -1.51
C VAL A 60 14.49 -0.86 -2.68
N GLN A 61 14.51 -1.52 -3.83
CA GLN A 61 13.71 -1.11 -4.99
C GLN A 61 12.22 -1.08 -4.64
N PHE A 62 11.49 -0.08 -5.13
CA PHE A 62 10.07 0.09 -4.82
C PHE A 62 9.22 -1.10 -5.24
N ASN A 63 9.56 -1.75 -6.35
CA ASN A 63 8.88 -2.93 -6.89
C ASN A 63 9.50 -4.27 -6.44
N LYS A 64 10.41 -4.26 -5.46
CA LYS A 64 10.96 -5.50 -4.89
C LYS A 64 9.83 -6.35 -4.31
N ALA A 65 9.82 -7.62 -4.66
CA ALA A 65 8.85 -8.56 -4.10
C ALA A 65 8.90 -8.57 -2.57
N ILE A 66 7.78 -8.77 -1.91
CA ILE A 66 7.57 -8.92 -0.45
C ILE A 66 7.84 -7.63 0.35
N VAL A 67 8.97 -6.97 0.16
CA VAL A 67 9.47 -5.88 1.04
C VAL A 67 9.54 -4.52 0.36
N GLY A 68 9.35 -4.46 -0.95
CA GLY A 68 9.31 -3.19 -1.68
C GLY A 68 8.12 -2.33 -1.28
N LYS A 69 8.27 -1.00 -1.38
CA LYS A 69 7.21 -0.04 -1.01
C LYS A 69 5.89 -0.29 -1.76
N ASN A 70 5.99 -0.78 -3.01
CA ASN A 70 4.82 -1.03 -3.86
C ASN A 70 4.30 -2.47 -3.77
N ALA A 71 4.90 -3.34 -2.94
CA ALA A 71 4.53 -4.76 -2.88
C ALA A 71 3.04 -4.99 -2.54
N PHE A 72 2.44 -4.07 -1.76
CA PHE A 72 1.03 -4.10 -1.35
C PHE A 72 0.31 -2.77 -1.67
N ALA A 73 0.73 -2.06 -2.74
CA ALA A 73 0.13 -0.80 -3.14
C ALA A 73 -0.67 -0.98 -4.44
N HIS A 74 -1.91 -0.55 -4.43
CA HIS A 74 -2.82 -0.60 -5.58
C HIS A 74 -3.33 0.79 -5.91
N GLU A 75 -3.08 1.29 -7.12
CA GLU A 75 -3.55 2.60 -7.61
C GLU A 75 -4.69 2.45 -8.62
N SER A 76 -4.69 1.40 -9.44
CA SER A 76 -5.71 1.18 -10.46
C SER A 76 -7.08 0.96 -9.85
N GLY A 77 -8.11 1.67 -10.35
CA GLY A 77 -9.49 1.55 -9.88
C GLY A 77 -10.06 0.12 -9.98
N ILE A 78 -9.68 -0.64 -11.02
CA ILE A 78 -10.08 -2.05 -11.16
C ILE A 78 -9.43 -2.90 -10.06
N HIS A 79 -8.14 -2.68 -9.78
CA HIS A 79 -7.43 -3.39 -8.72
C HIS A 79 -7.99 -3.04 -7.35
N GLN A 80 -8.27 -1.76 -7.09
CA GLN A 80 -8.86 -1.30 -5.84
C GLN A 80 -10.25 -1.90 -5.62
N ASP A 81 -11.13 -1.89 -6.63
CA ASP A 81 -12.45 -2.51 -6.57
C ASP A 81 -12.37 -4.03 -6.34
N GLY A 82 -11.44 -4.72 -7.01
CA GLY A 82 -11.18 -6.14 -6.79
C GLY A 82 -10.72 -6.45 -5.38
N MET A 83 -9.83 -5.63 -4.79
CA MET A 83 -9.36 -5.76 -3.42
C MET A 83 -10.47 -5.54 -2.39
N LEU A 84 -11.36 -4.57 -2.62
CA LEU A 84 -12.50 -4.29 -1.75
C LEU A 84 -13.52 -5.45 -1.75
N LYS A 85 -13.71 -6.11 -2.90
CA LYS A 85 -14.61 -7.27 -3.04
C LYS A 85 -13.99 -8.56 -2.51
N ASN A 86 -12.75 -8.84 -2.86
CA ASN A 86 -12.02 -10.03 -2.41
C ASN A 86 -10.50 -9.79 -2.49
N ARG A 87 -9.85 -9.64 -1.36
CA ARG A 87 -8.39 -9.43 -1.25
C ARG A 87 -7.56 -10.49 -1.97
N ASN A 88 -7.98 -11.75 -1.90
CA ASN A 88 -7.27 -12.87 -2.53
C ASN A 88 -7.20 -12.79 -4.06
N THR A 89 -7.95 -11.88 -4.69
CA THR A 89 -7.92 -11.68 -6.15
C THR A 89 -6.57 -11.17 -6.64
N TYR A 90 -5.89 -10.33 -5.84
CA TYR A 90 -4.61 -9.71 -6.20
C TYR A 90 -3.50 -9.96 -5.20
N GLU A 91 -3.80 -10.46 -4.00
CA GLU A 91 -2.84 -10.71 -2.94
C GLU A 91 -2.82 -12.19 -2.55
N ILE A 92 -1.81 -12.92 -3.02
CA ILE A 92 -1.56 -14.33 -2.63
C ILE A 92 -1.11 -14.38 -1.16
N MET A 93 -0.54 -13.29 -0.63
CA MET A 93 -0.12 -13.12 0.75
C MET A 93 -0.66 -11.79 1.29
N THR A 94 -1.00 -11.74 2.56
CA THR A 94 -1.47 -10.50 3.18
C THR A 94 -0.31 -9.64 3.67
N PRO A 95 -0.47 -8.29 3.72
CA PRO A 95 0.54 -7.39 4.27
C PRO A 95 0.97 -7.78 5.68
N GLU A 96 0.01 -8.17 6.52
CA GLU A 96 0.23 -8.57 7.91
C GLU A 96 1.11 -9.83 8.01
N SER A 97 1.02 -10.71 7.00
CA SER A 97 1.83 -11.95 6.96
C SER A 97 3.32 -11.70 6.88
N VAL A 98 3.73 -10.51 6.42
CA VAL A 98 5.12 -10.07 6.27
C VAL A 98 5.49 -8.89 7.16
N GLY A 99 4.57 -8.48 8.06
CA GLY A 99 4.80 -7.43 9.05
C GLY A 99 4.53 -6.01 8.56
N VAL A 100 3.78 -5.86 7.47
CA VAL A 100 3.20 -4.59 7.03
C VAL A 100 1.81 -4.48 7.67
N LYS A 101 1.49 -3.33 8.26
CA LYS A 101 0.25 -3.18 9.04
C LYS A 101 -1.01 -3.21 8.19
N GLN A 102 -0.95 -2.72 6.97
CA GLN A 102 -2.11 -2.63 6.07
C GLN A 102 -1.68 -2.48 4.61
N THR A 103 -2.52 -2.94 3.68
CA THR A 103 -2.40 -2.63 2.25
C THR A 103 -2.52 -1.12 2.05
N SER A 104 -1.58 -0.52 1.36
CA SER A 104 -1.63 0.91 1.03
C SER A 104 -2.46 1.11 -0.24
N LEU A 105 -3.63 1.68 -0.11
CA LEU A 105 -4.37 2.24 -1.25
C LEU A 105 -3.72 3.58 -1.62
N VAL A 106 -2.84 3.53 -2.61
CA VAL A 106 -2.22 4.75 -3.14
C VAL A 106 -3.27 5.48 -3.96
N MET A 107 -3.62 6.69 -3.51
CA MET A 107 -4.58 7.52 -4.22
C MET A 107 -3.88 8.27 -5.37
N GLY A 108 -4.41 8.14 -6.57
CA GLY A 108 -3.82 8.72 -7.76
C GLY A 108 -4.84 8.90 -8.89
N LYS A 109 -4.32 9.24 -10.09
CA LYS A 109 -5.12 9.52 -11.30
C LYS A 109 -6.15 8.43 -11.62
N HIS A 110 -5.81 7.16 -11.41
CA HIS A 110 -6.65 6.01 -11.74
C HIS A 110 -7.58 5.57 -10.61
N SER A 111 -7.50 6.20 -9.45
CA SER A 111 -8.39 5.89 -8.32
C SER A 111 -9.84 6.29 -8.62
N GLY A 112 -10.76 5.38 -8.33
CA GLY A 112 -12.21 5.59 -8.48
C GLY A 112 -12.82 6.26 -7.25
N ARG A 113 -14.09 6.74 -7.41
CA ARG A 113 -14.85 7.40 -6.34
C ARG A 113 -15.04 6.51 -5.11
N HIS A 114 -15.21 5.19 -5.31
CA HIS A 114 -15.40 4.24 -4.21
C HIS A 114 -14.15 4.18 -3.32
N ALA A 115 -12.97 4.00 -3.92
CA ALA A 115 -11.71 4.00 -3.20
C ALA A 115 -11.44 5.34 -2.49
N PHE A 116 -11.87 6.47 -3.09
CA PHE A 116 -11.77 7.79 -2.46
C PHE A 116 -12.67 7.87 -1.21
N LYS A 117 -13.91 7.37 -1.27
CA LYS A 117 -14.84 7.32 -0.12
C LYS A 117 -14.28 6.46 1.01
N ASP A 118 -13.74 5.27 0.69
CA ASP A 118 -13.12 4.40 1.70
C ASP A 118 -11.91 5.07 2.35
N LYS A 119 -11.08 5.75 1.56
CA LYS A 119 -9.95 6.51 2.08
C LYS A 119 -10.37 7.64 3.03
N LEU A 120 -11.49 8.32 2.75
CA LEU A 120 -12.04 9.32 3.67
C LEU A 120 -12.47 8.70 4.99
N THR A 121 -13.07 7.52 4.96
CA THR A 121 -13.43 6.78 6.16
C THR A 121 -12.19 6.41 6.98
N ASP A 122 -11.12 5.94 6.33
CA ASP A 122 -9.84 5.63 6.97
C ASP A 122 -9.18 6.86 7.62
N LEU A 123 -9.37 8.05 7.01
CA LEU A 123 -8.89 9.33 7.56
C LEU A 123 -9.79 9.89 8.67
N GLY A 124 -10.88 9.20 9.01
CA GLY A 124 -11.78 9.59 10.10
C GLY A 124 -12.94 10.49 9.70
N TYR A 125 -13.12 10.77 8.42
CA TYR A 125 -14.26 11.52 7.92
C TYR A 125 -15.51 10.64 7.85
N MET A 126 -16.24 10.57 8.95
CA MET A 126 -17.53 9.90 9.03
C MET A 126 -18.68 10.90 8.84
N ASN A 127 -19.78 10.49 8.24
CA ASN A 127 -21.00 11.31 8.05
C ASN A 127 -20.86 12.49 7.09
N ILE A 128 -20.04 12.38 6.06
CA ILE A 128 -19.97 13.37 4.98
C ILE A 128 -21.07 13.09 3.96
N THR A 129 -21.74 14.14 3.46
CA THR A 129 -22.76 14.03 2.42
C THR A 129 -22.14 13.58 1.09
N ASP A 130 -22.94 12.92 0.25
CA ASP A 130 -22.48 12.49 -1.07
C ASP A 130 -22.08 13.67 -1.98
N ASP A 131 -22.67 14.85 -1.76
CA ASP A 131 -22.35 16.10 -2.51
C ASP A 131 -20.95 16.61 -2.17
N ILE A 132 -20.58 16.61 -0.87
CA ILE A 132 -19.22 16.97 -0.43
C ILE A 132 -18.21 15.98 -1.00
N ILE A 133 -18.51 14.66 -0.93
CA ILE A 133 -17.65 13.62 -1.50
C ILE A 133 -17.46 13.84 -3.01
N GLN A 134 -18.53 14.16 -3.74
CA GLN A 134 -18.47 14.41 -5.18
C GLN A 134 -17.63 15.64 -5.51
N THR A 135 -17.80 16.71 -4.74
CA THR A 135 -17.03 17.96 -4.91
C THR A 135 -15.54 17.73 -4.61
N ALA A 136 -15.23 17.11 -3.47
CA ALA A 136 -13.86 16.80 -3.09
C ALA A 136 -13.19 15.81 -4.07
N PHE A 137 -13.93 14.81 -4.56
CA PHE A 137 -13.44 13.89 -5.58
C PHE A 137 -13.11 14.58 -6.91
N GLY A 138 -13.94 15.54 -7.35
CA GLY A 138 -13.65 16.36 -8.53
C GLY A 138 -12.32 17.12 -8.38
N LYS A 139 -12.12 17.79 -7.23
CA LYS A 139 -10.86 18.48 -6.91
C LYS A 139 -9.68 17.51 -6.81
N PHE A 140 -9.88 16.33 -6.21
CA PHE A 140 -8.87 15.27 -6.13
C PHE A 140 -8.40 14.84 -7.52
N LYS A 141 -9.29 14.64 -8.49
CA LYS A 141 -8.91 14.27 -9.86
C LYS A 141 -8.03 15.33 -10.52
N VAL A 142 -8.38 16.61 -10.35
CA VAL A 142 -7.56 17.74 -10.85
C VAL A 142 -6.18 17.78 -10.20
N LEU A 143 -6.12 17.50 -8.89
CA LEU A 143 -4.84 17.43 -8.17
C LEU A 143 -3.99 16.25 -8.63
N ALA A 144 -4.60 15.07 -8.78
CA ALA A 144 -3.93 13.83 -9.19
C ALA A 144 -3.42 13.88 -10.65
N ASP A 145 -3.99 14.73 -11.51
CA ASP A 145 -3.45 15.01 -12.85
C ASP A 145 -2.18 15.86 -12.81
N LYS A 146 -2.02 16.71 -11.78
CA LYS A 146 -0.88 17.62 -11.64
C LYS A 146 0.22 17.09 -10.73
N LYS A 147 -0.13 16.26 -9.74
CA LYS A 147 0.77 15.78 -8.68
C LYS A 147 0.98 14.28 -8.81
N LYS A 148 2.21 13.83 -8.99
CA LYS A 148 2.56 12.40 -9.17
C LYS A 148 2.17 11.52 -7.97
N HIS A 149 2.23 12.07 -6.76
CA HIS A 149 1.84 11.38 -5.53
C HIS A 149 0.89 12.29 -4.74
N VAL A 150 -0.30 11.81 -4.44
CA VAL A 150 -1.27 12.47 -3.56
C VAL A 150 -1.18 11.83 -2.19
N TYR A 151 -0.92 12.64 -1.17
CA TYR A 151 -0.77 12.21 0.21
C TYR A 151 -2.10 12.35 0.98
N ASP A 152 -2.16 11.75 2.15
CA ASP A 152 -3.34 11.78 3.01
C ASP A 152 -3.70 13.20 3.44
N GLU A 153 -2.70 14.04 3.68
CA GLU A 153 -2.85 15.46 4.02
C GLU A 153 -3.46 16.27 2.87
N ASP A 154 -3.11 15.94 1.63
CA ASP A 154 -3.73 16.57 0.45
C ASP A 154 -5.22 16.24 0.38
N ILE A 155 -5.59 14.99 0.62
CA ILE A 155 -6.98 14.52 0.60
C ILE A 155 -7.78 15.20 1.71
N ALA A 156 -7.24 15.25 2.93
CA ALA A 156 -7.85 15.92 4.07
C ALA A 156 -8.12 17.40 3.75
N ALA A 157 -7.12 18.12 3.23
CA ALA A 157 -7.27 19.53 2.86
C ALA A 157 -8.37 19.77 1.80
N LEU A 158 -8.55 18.87 0.84
CA LEU A 158 -9.61 18.96 -0.18
C LEU A 158 -11.01 18.81 0.41
N VAL A 159 -11.15 17.95 1.43
CA VAL A 159 -12.43 17.75 2.13
C VAL A 159 -12.73 18.92 3.03
N ASP A 160 -11.78 19.36 3.85
CA ASP A 160 -11.93 20.48 4.76
C ASP A 160 -12.30 21.77 4.00
N ASP A 161 -11.65 22.06 2.86
CA ASP A 161 -12.00 23.17 1.98
C ASP A 161 -13.41 23.03 1.37
N SER A 162 -13.92 21.82 1.21
CA SER A 162 -15.27 21.57 0.71
C SER A 162 -16.32 21.71 1.80
N LEU A 163 -16.01 21.33 3.04
CA LEU A 163 -16.84 21.53 4.23
C LEU A 163 -17.00 23.02 4.57
N ILE A 164 -15.91 23.78 4.57
CA ILE A 164 -15.92 25.22 4.88
C ILE A 164 -16.79 26.01 3.86
N LYS A 165 -16.85 25.57 2.62
CA LYS A 165 -17.69 26.23 1.60
C LYS A 165 -19.18 26.00 1.79
N GLU A 166 -19.59 24.88 2.34
CA GLU A 166 -21.00 24.65 2.71
C GLU A 166 -21.44 25.47 3.92
N ASP A 167 -20.56 25.61 4.93
CA ASP A 167 -20.86 26.40 6.13
C ASP A 167 -20.87 27.92 5.89
N ASN A 168 -20.24 28.41 4.82
CA ASN A 168 -20.13 29.83 4.51
C ASN A 168 -21.37 30.42 3.77
N VAL A 169 -22.49 29.73 3.69
CA VAL A 169 -23.76 30.36 3.31
C VAL A 169 -24.43 31.00 4.55
N ILE A 170 -23.71 31.89 5.22
CA ILE A 170 -24.35 32.83 6.15
C ILE A 170 -24.98 33.93 5.30
N ILE A 171 -26.27 33.80 5.06
CA ILE A 171 -27.07 34.88 4.50
C ILE A 171 -27.18 35.94 5.59
N LEU A 172 -26.38 36.97 5.48
CA LEU A 172 -26.64 38.23 6.20
C LEU A 172 -27.97 38.80 5.67
N LYS A 173 -29.02 38.68 6.50
CA LYS A 173 -30.25 39.45 6.34
C LYS A 173 -30.08 40.85 6.91
#